data_123d0fdf2e76a48cf38cc9314f030d89
#
_entry.id   123d0fdf2e76a48cf38cc9314f030d89
#
_cell.length_a   1.000
_cell.length_b   1.000
_cell.length_c   1.000
_cell.angle_alpha   90.00
_cell.angle_beta   90.00
_cell.angle_gamma   90.00
#
_symmetry.space_group_name_H-M   'P 1'
#
loop_
_entity.id
_entity.type
_entity.pdbx_description
1 polymer ?
#
loop_
_entity_poly.entity_id
_entity_poly.type
_entity_poly.pdbx_seq_one_letter_code
_entity_poly.pdbx_strand_id
1 'polypeptide(L)'
;MNKKDSFYDYLQDNLKDIFGENNPYDEGDAGIYGRMLRDMERADSSVYIAVPEIKEVIIMRGLPGSGKSTFVEENFPSATVCSADNFFLNDDGDYVFVPQKISEAHQDCWGHYIDALFRKEEQVVVDNTNMCSWEYANYVKLATKKGYTVRIICMAAGLHDETSVKALAERNSHG
;
A
#
# COMPACT_ATOMS: atom_id res chain seq x y z
N MET A 1 14.59 17.29 21.82
CA MET A 1 14.59 15.90 21.31
C MET A 1 14.96 15.97 19.84
N ASN A 2 16.17 15.55 19.47
CA ASN A 2 16.74 15.71 18.15
C ASN A 2 16.08 14.74 17.16
N LYS A 3 15.43 15.27 16.14
CA LYS A 3 14.82 14.47 15.03
C LYS A 3 15.86 13.88 14.05
N LYS A 4 17.16 13.93 14.37
CA LYS A 4 18.23 13.42 13.51
C LYS A 4 18.50 11.91 13.67
N ASP A 5 18.04 11.30 14.75
CA ASP A 5 18.49 9.96 15.12
C ASP A 5 17.65 8.82 14.49
N SER A 6 16.45 9.09 13.99
CA SER A 6 15.49 8.02 13.68
C SER A 6 15.66 7.33 12.31
N PHE A 7 16.11 8.05 11.26
CA PHE A 7 16.22 7.45 9.92
C PHE A 7 17.59 6.78 9.71
N TYR A 8 18.64 7.34 10.28
CA TYR A 8 19.99 6.77 10.22
C TYR A 8 20.10 5.49 11.05
N ASP A 9 19.56 5.51 12.26
CA ASP A 9 19.51 4.34 13.14
C ASP A 9 18.65 3.22 12.52
N TYR A 10 17.52 3.60 11.92
CA TYR A 10 16.65 2.66 11.18
C TYR A 10 17.39 2.01 9.98
N LEU A 11 18.18 2.77 9.21
CA LEU A 11 18.96 2.23 8.10
C LEU A 11 20.09 1.32 8.60
N GLN A 12 20.80 1.69 9.66
CA GLN A 12 21.89 0.90 10.22
C GLN A 12 21.39 -0.43 10.78
N ASP A 13 20.25 -0.42 11.49
CA ASP A 13 19.66 -1.64 12.02
C ASP A 13 19.20 -2.60 10.91
N ASN A 14 18.56 -2.07 9.86
CA ASN A 14 18.12 -2.91 8.73
C ASN A 14 19.30 -3.43 7.88
N LEU A 15 20.38 -2.67 7.74
CA LEU A 15 21.57 -3.13 7.03
C LEU A 15 22.32 -4.22 7.82
N LYS A 16 22.34 -4.15 9.15
CA LYS A 16 22.86 -5.22 10.01
C LYS A 16 22.07 -6.51 9.90
N ASP A 17 20.74 -6.41 9.85
CA ASP A 17 19.86 -7.58 9.69
C ASP A 17 20.02 -8.26 8.33
N ILE A 18 20.31 -7.49 7.27
CA ILE A 18 20.47 -8.02 5.91
C ILE A 18 21.87 -8.60 5.67
N PHE A 19 22.93 -7.96 6.17
CA PHE A 19 24.33 -8.29 5.84
C PHE A 19 25.14 -8.88 7.00
N GLY A 20 24.59 -8.90 8.23
CA GLY A 20 25.31 -9.37 9.42
C GLY A 20 26.56 -8.53 9.71
N GLU A 21 27.57 -9.16 10.32
CA GLU A 21 28.86 -8.51 10.63
C GLU A 21 29.72 -8.20 9.40
N ASN A 22 29.36 -8.72 8.22
CA ASN A 22 30.06 -8.47 6.95
C ASN A 22 29.34 -7.45 6.08
N ASN A 23 28.72 -6.44 6.67
CA ASN A 23 28.07 -5.37 5.94
C ASN A 23 29.08 -4.62 5.06
N PRO A 24 29.01 -4.71 3.71
CA PRO A 24 29.96 -4.04 2.82
C PRO A 24 29.85 -2.51 2.87
N TYR A 25 28.86 -1.99 3.60
CA TYR A 25 28.62 -0.56 3.81
C TYR A 25 29.07 -0.07 5.20
N ASP A 26 29.60 -0.97 6.05
CA ASP A 26 30.06 -0.68 7.42
C ASP A 26 31.57 -0.35 7.49
N GLU A 27 32.21 -0.16 6.34
CA GLU A 27 33.61 0.28 6.29
C GLU A 27 33.74 1.76 6.65
N GLY A 28 33.40 2.09 7.89
CA GLY A 28 33.73 3.35 8.51
C GLY A 28 33.67 4.58 7.58
N ASP A 29 34.32 5.66 7.93
CA ASP A 29 34.37 6.92 7.16
C ASP A 29 34.88 6.86 5.70
N ALA A 30 35.28 5.70 5.19
CA ALA A 30 35.90 5.53 3.87
C ALA A 30 34.96 4.95 2.78
N GLY A 31 33.84 4.36 3.15
CA GLY A 31 32.89 3.77 2.19
C GLY A 31 32.15 4.80 1.33
N ILE A 32 31.52 4.32 0.25
CA ILE A 32 30.74 5.18 -0.67
C ILE A 32 29.64 5.95 0.10
N TYR A 33 29.01 5.32 1.07
CA TYR A 33 27.99 5.95 1.93
C TYR A 33 28.57 6.98 2.90
N GLY A 34 29.73 6.69 3.53
CA GLY A 34 30.39 7.67 4.39
C GLY A 34 30.86 8.92 3.63
N ARG A 35 31.26 8.76 2.37
CA ARG A 35 31.55 9.91 1.48
C ARG A 35 30.27 10.67 1.14
N MET A 36 29.22 9.98 0.78
CA MET A 36 27.92 10.59 0.43
C MET A 36 27.34 11.34 1.65
N LEU A 37 27.43 10.81 2.85
CA LEU A 37 26.98 11.49 4.08
C LEU A 37 27.82 12.73 4.39
N ARG A 38 29.16 12.68 4.23
CA ARG A 38 30.04 13.86 4.40
C ARG A 38 29.76 14.93 3.36
N ASP A 39 29.45 14.54 2.12
CA ASP A 39 29.07 15.47 1.06
C ASP A 39 27.70 16.08 1.33
N MET A 40 26.79 15.35 1.94
CA MET A 40 25.50 15.87 2.42
C MET A 40 25.65 16.82 3.61
N GLU A 41 26.58 16.57 4.53
CA GLU A 41 26.87 17.47 5.66
C GLU A 41 27.61 18.77 5.21
N ARG A 42 28.38 18.69 4.13
CA ARG A 42 29.09 19.83 3.53
C ARG A 42 28.25 20.62 2.54
N ALA A 43 27.19 20.01 2.02
CA ALA A 43 26.26 20.71 1.16
C ALA A 43 25.57 21.82 1.97
N ASP A 44 25.71 23.04 1.49
CA ASP A 44 24.97 24.18 2.00
C ASP A 44 23.48 23.79 2.16
N SER A 45 22.87 24.15 3.27
CA SER A 45 21.48 23.83 3.62
C SER A 45 20.42 24.30 2.62
N SER A 46 20.85 24.90 1.50
CA SER A 46 20.04 25.28 0.36
C SER A 46 19.92 24.18 -0.72
N VAL A 47 20.69 23.09 -0.65
CA VAL A 47 20.54 21.96 -1.56
C VAL A 47 19.46 21.04 -1.04
N TYR A 48 18.23 21.29 -1.43
CA TYR A 48 17.13 20.32 -1.30
C TYR A 48 17.44 19.14 -2.21
N ILE A 49 17.95 18.04 -1.63
CA ILE A 49 17.90 16.75 -2.31
C ILE A 49 16.42 16.39 -2.31
N ALA A 50 15.79 16.52 -3.48
CA ALA A 50 14.44 16.01 -3.67
C ALA A 50 14.50 14.50 -3.42
N VAL A 51 14.05 14.07 -2.23
CA VAL A 51 13.77 12.65 -1.97
C VAL A 51 12.73 12.27 -3.02
N PRO A 52 13.01 11.29 -3.89
CA PRO A 52 12.01 10.91 -4.88
C PRO A 52 10.74 10.52 -4.14
N GLU A 53 9.63 11.19 -4.45
CA GLU A 53 8.31 10.81 -3.95
C GLU A 53 8.07 9.36 -4.36
N ILE A 54 8.14 8.45 -3.40
CA ILE A 54 7.83 7.04 -3.63
C ILE A 54 6.32 6.94 -3.72
N LYS A 55 5.81 6.90 -4.94
CA LYS A 55 4.39 6.65 -5.21
C LYS A 55 4.11 5.16 -5.13
N GLU A 56 3.11 4.79 -4.38
CA GLU A 56 2.79 3.41 -4.11
C GLU A 56 1.34 3.07 -4.46
N VAL A 57 1.14 1.91 -5.08
CA VAL A 57 -0.16 1.27 -5.21
C VAL A 57 -0.20 0.02 -4.33
N ILE A 58 -1.19 -0.05 -3.46
CA ILE A 58 -1.44 -1.19 -2.60
C ILE A 58 -2.65 -1.96 -3.13
N ILE A 59 -2.48 -3.25 -3.41
CA ILE A 59 -3.56 -4.15 -3.82
C ILE A 59 -3.93 -5.01 -2.62
N MET A 60 -5.12 -4.79 -2.07
CA MET A 60 -5.65 -5.66 -1.01
C MET A 60 -6.19 -6.95 -1.62
N ARG A 61 -5.92 -8.09 -0.97
CA ARG A 61 -6.44 -9.40 -1.32
C ARG A 61 -7.02 -10.09 -0.11
N GLY A 62 -8.14 -10.74 -0.28
CA GLY A 62 -8.75 -11.52 0.80
C GLY A 62 -10.25 -11.69 0.61
N LEU A 63 -10.82 -12.69 1.30
CA LEU A 63 -12.25 -12.94 1.28
C LEU A 63 -13.04 -11.74 1.82
N PRO A 64 -14.32 -11.59 1.43
CA PRO A 64 -15.22 -10.66 2.09
C PRO A 64 -15.20 -10.89 3.61
N GLY A 65 -15.28 -9.82 4.41
CA GLY A 65 -15.22 -9.90 5.88
C GLY A 65 -13.85 -10.24 6.50
N SER A 66 -12.78 -10.36 5.70
CA SER A 66 -11.42 -10.65 6.21
C SER A 66 -10.75 -9.46 6.92
N GLY A 67 -11.41 -8.30 6.99
CA GLY A 67 -10.86 -7.11 7.64
C GLY A 67 -10.00 -6.23 6.74
N LYS A 68 -10.10 -6.35 5.40
CA LYS A 68 -9.33 -5.54 4.45
C LYS A 68 -9.56 -4.04 4.66
N SER A 69 -10.81 -3.60 4.65
CA SER A 69 -11.15 -2.18 4.75
C SER A 69 -10.72 -1.59 6.09
N THR A 70 -10.93 -2.32 7.20
CA THR A 70 -10.42 -1.92 8.52
C THR A 70 -8.91 -1.77 8.51
N PHE A 71 -8.20 -2.74 7.92
CA PHE A 71 -6.75 -2.67 7.81
C PHE A 71 -6.30 -1.46 6.98
N VAL A 72 -7.02 -1.14 5.89
CA VAL A 72 -6.75 0.02 5.05
C VAL A 72 -6.94 1.32 5.83
N GLU A 73 -8.04 1.47 6.56
CA GLU A 73 -8.34 2.63 7.39
C GLU A 73 -7.27 2.87 8.47
N GLU A 74 -6.81 1.81 9.12
CA GLU A 74 -5.82 1.88 10.20
C GLU A 74 -4.39 2.17 9.69
N ASN A 75 -4.00 1.60 8.53
CA ASN A 75 -2.62 1.63 8.06
C ASN A 75 -2.37 2.63 6.93
N PHE A 76 -3.41 3.05 6.21
CA PHE A 76 -3.33 3.97 5.07
C PHE A 76 -4.37 5.09 5.13
N PRO A 77 -4.46 5.84 6.27
CA PRO A 77 -5.54 6.81 6.49
C PRO A 77 -5.52 7.99 5.50
N SER A 78 -4.41 8.22 4.82
CA SER A 78 -4.26 9.30 3.84
C SER A 78 -4.29 8.82 2.38
N ALA A 79 -4.47 7.51 2.15
CA ALA A 79 -4.47 6.96 0.82
C ALA A 79 -5.79 7.20 0.08
N THR A 80 -5.71 7.35 -1.24
CA THR A 80 -6.89 7.30 -2.09
C THR A 80 -7.35 5.85 -2.24
N VAL A 81 -8.52 5.53 -1.68
CA VAL A 81 -9.08 4.18 -1.69
C VAL A 81 -10.03 4.00 -2.86
N CYS A 82 -9.75 3.01 -3.71
CA CYS A 82 -10.57 2.59 -4.83
C CYS A 82 -11.21 1.23 -4.50
N SER A 83 -12.51 1.23 -4.25
CA SER A 83 -13.29 0.02 -3.93
C SER A 83 -14.55 -0.04 -4.77
N ALA A 84 -14.89 -1.23 -5.27
CA ALA A 84 -16.14 -1.46 -5.98
C ALA A 84 -17.35 -1.31 -5.02
N ASP A 85 -17.15 -1.53 -3.73
CA ASP A 85 -18.21 -1.39 -2.73
C ASP A 85 -18.68 0.07 -2.58
N ASN A 86 -17.81 1.06 -2.85
CA ASN A 86 -18.17 2.48 -2.81
C ASN A 86 -19.30 2.85 -3.79
N PHE A 87 -19.43 2.12 -4.89
CA PHE A 87 -20.51 2.30 -5.87
C PHE A 87 -21.90 2.04 -5.29
N PHE A 88 -21.97 1.23 -4.25
CA PHE A 88 -23.21 0.83 -3.59
C PHE A 88 -23.59 1.71 -2.39
N LEU A 89 -22.78 2.73 -2.08
CA LEU A 89 -23.13 3.73 -1.06
C LEU A 89 -24.07 4.78 -1.67
N ASN A 90 -25.21 5.01 -1.01
CA ASN A 90 -26.09 6.11 -1.37
C ASN A 90 -25.61 7.45 -0.79
N ASP A 91 -26.32 8.55 -1.11
CA ASP A 91 -25.99 9.88 -0.62
C ASP A 91 -26.09 10.01 0.93
N ASP A 92 -26.85 9.15 1.57
CA ASP A 92 -27.00 9.07 3.03
C ASP A 92 -25.90 8.21 3.69
N GLY A 93 -25.06 7.54 2.87
CA GLY A 93 -23.99 6.66 3.33
C GLY A 93 -24.44 5.21 3.60
N ASP A 94 -25.69 4.86 3.26
CA ASP A 94 -26.17 3.50 3.41
C ASP A 94 -25.70 2.60 2.26
N TYR A 95 -25.30 1.38 2.59
CA TYR A 95 -24.86 0.39 1.61
C TYR A 95 -26.06 -0.35 1.01
N VAL A 96 -26.30 -0.18 -0.29
CA VAL A 96 -27.39 -0.82 -1.02
C VAL A 96 -26.85 -1.68 -2.15
N PHE A 97 -26.59 -2.95 -1.85
CA PHE A 97 -26.03 -3.87 -2.83
C PHE A 97 -27.04 -4.30 -3.89
N VAL A 98 -26.67 -4.13 -5.15
CA VAL A 98 -27.46 -4.54 -6.33
C VAL A 98 -26.62 -5.50 -7.18
N PRO A 99 -26.84 -6.84 -7.11
CA PRO A 99 -25.99 -7.82 -7.79
C PRO A 99 -25.84 -7.58 -9.31
N GLN A 100 -26.89 -7.09 -9.96
CA GLN A 100 -26.88 -6.81 -11.41
C GLN A 100 -25.92 -5.68 -11.81
N LYS A 101 -25.52 -4.84 -10.85
CA LYS A 101 -24.63 -3.69 -11.06
C LYS A 101 -23.17 -3.94 -10.70
N ILE A 102 -22.81 -5.16 -10.37
CA ILE A 102 -21.44 -5.47 -9.92
C ILE A 102 -20.40 -5.15 -11.02
N SER A 103 -20.76 -5.33 -12.29
CA SER A 103 -19.87 -4.97 -13.41
C SER A 103 -19.68 -3.45 -13.53
N GLU A 104 -20.74 -2.66 -13.30
CA GLU A 104 -20.68 -1.20 -13.28
C GLU A 104 -19.81 -0.72 -12.11
N ALA A 105 -19.98 -1.32 -10.91
CA ALA A 105 -19.20 -1.02 -9.73
C ALA A 105 -17.69 -1.25 -9.94
N HIS A 106 -17.31 -2.34 -10.61
CA HIS A 106 -15.91 -2.57 -10.94
C HIS A 106 -15.37 -1.61 -12.00
N GLN A 107 -16.20 -1.18 -12.96
CA GLN A 107 -15.82 -0.16 -13.95
C GLN A 107 -15.63 1.21 -13.28
N ASP A 108 -16.49 1.57 -12.36
CA ASP A 108 -16.39 2.80 -11.58
C ASP A 108 -15.12 2.81 -10.73
N CYS A 109 -14.88 1.74 -9.98
CA CYS A 109 -13.64 1.54 -9.22
C CYS A 109 -12.39 1.69 -10.10
N TRP A 110 -12.41 1.11 -11.30
CA TRP A 110 -11.32 1.24 -12.28
C TRP A 110 -11.15 2.69 -12.75
N GLY A 111 -12.25 3.41 -12.97
CA GLY A 111 -12.24 4.82 -13.32
C GLY A 111 -11.57 5.68 -12.23
N HIS A 112 -11.99 5.52 -10.99
CA HIS A 112 -11.41 6.20 -9.83
C HIS A 112 -9.91 5.90 -9.67
N TYR A 113 -9.50 4.65 -9.89
CA TYR A 113 -8.10 4.26 -9.86
C TYR A 113 -7.27 4.97 -10.94
N ILE A 114 -7.76 5.01 -12.17
CA ILE A 114 -7.10 5.73 -13.26
C ILE A 114 -6.93 7.20 -12.88
N ASP A 115 -7.99 7.85 -12.41
CA ASP A 115 -7.97 9.26 -12.02
C ASP A 115 -6.95 9.53 -10.90
N ALA A 116 -6.89 8.68 -9.88
CA ALA A 116 -5.92 8.79 -8.80
C ALA A 116 -4.46 8.76 -9.33
N LEU A 117 -4.16 7.83 -10.25
CA LEU A 117 -2.83 7.77 -10.88
C LEU A 117 -2.53 8.98 -11.77
N PHE A 118 -3.54 9.52 -12.47
CA PHE A 118 -3.36 10.73 -13.27
C PHE A 118 -3.16 11.99 -12.42
N ARG A 119 -3.82 12.09 -11.28
CA ARG A 119 -3.58 13.16 -10.28
C ARG A 119 -2.27 13.00 -9.56
N LYS A 120 -1.56 11.87 -9.78
CA LYS A 120 -0.29 11.55 -9.14
C LYS A 120 -0.39 11.43 -7.63
N GLU A 121 -1.50 10.89 -7.14
CA GLU A 121 -1.67 10.61 -5.71
C GLU A 121 -0.49 9.77 -5.19
N GLU A 122 0.03 10.10 -4.03
CA GLU A 122 1.23 9.45 -3.48
C GLU A 122 0.96 7.99 -3.13
N GLN A 123 -0.23 7.71 -2.62
CA GLN A 123 -0.62 6.37 -2.16
C GLN A 123 -2.04 6.06 -2.60
N VAL A 124 -2.19 4.98 -3.35
CA VAL A 124 -3.48 4.50 -3.88
C VAL A 124 -3.72 3.06 -3.44
N VAL A 125 -4.86 2.80 -2.84
CA VAL A 125 -5.26 1.46 -2.39
C VAL A 125 -6.38 0.93 -3.28
N VAL A 126 -6.25 -0.30 -3.78
CA VAL A 126 -7.33 -1.04 -4.42
C VAL A 126 -7.88 -2.04 -3.43
N ASP A 127 -9.04 -1.72 -2.82
CA ASP A 127 -9.69 -2.53 -1.78
C ASP A 127 -10.84 -3.33 -2.37
N ASN A 128 -10.49 -4.44 -3.04
CA ASN A 128 -11.40 -5.43 -3.54
C ASN A 128 -10.96 -6.83 -3.07
N THR A 129 -11.75 -7.87 -3.33
CA THR A 129 -11.38 -9.24 -2.96
C THR A 129 -10.11 -9.72 -3.64
N ASN A 130 -9.93 -9.40 -4.91
CA ASN A 130 -8.73 -9.66 -5.73
C ASN A 130 -8.16 -11.09 -5.55
N MET A 131 -9.06 -12.09 -5.49
CA MET A 131 -8.69 -13.47 -5.20
C MET A 131 -7.87 -14.11 -6.32
N CYS A 132 -8.19 -13.77 -7.56
CA CYS A 132 -7.50 -14.28 -8.74
C CYS A 132 -6.54 -13.22 -9.31
N SER A 133 -5.39 -13.64 -9.83
CA SER A 133 -4.39 -12.72 -10.37
C SER A 133 -4.90 -11.88 -11.54
N TRP A 134 -5.82 -12.40 -12.35
CA TRP A 134 -6.40 -11.66 -13.46
C TRP A 134 -7.28 -10.47 -13.02
N GLU A 135 -7.84 -10.50 -11.80
CA GLU A 135 -8.69 -9.43 -11.26
C GLU A 135 -7.87 -8.15 -11.00
N TYR A 136 -6.63 -8.29 -10.59
CA TYR A 136 -5.77 -7.14 -10.27
C TYR A 136 -4.61 -6.91 -11.25
N ALA A 137 -4.42 -7.78 -12.23
CA ALA A 137 -3.31 -7.68 -13.18
C ALA A 137 -3.28 -6.34 -13.93
N ASN A 138 -4.44 -5.79 -14.30
CA ASN A 138 -4.53 -4.51 -14.99
C ASN A 138 -4.14 -3.33 -14.07
N TYR A 139 -4.51 -3.38 -12.79
CA TYR A 139 -4.10 -2.39 -11.79
C TYR A 139 -2.58 -2.36 -11.67
N VAL A 140 -1.95 -3.53 -11.48
CA VAL A 140 -0.49 -3.66 -11.41
C VAL A 140 0.19 -3.13 -12.65
N LYS A 141 -0.27 -3.55 -13.84
CA LYS A 141 0.31 -3.14 -15.12
C LYS A 141 0.27 -1.62 -15.33
N LEU A 142 -0.85 -0.98 -14.99
CA LEU A 142 -0.98 0.46 -15.14
C LEU A 142 -0.12 1.21 -14.12
N ALA A 143 -0.12 0.78 -12.84
CA ALA A 143 0.73 1.36 -11.80
C ALA A 143 2.21 1.34 -12.19
N THR A 144 2.72 0.18 -12.58
CA THR A 144 4.12 0.01 -13.02
C THR A 144 4.44 0.90 -14.21
N LYS A 145 3.54 0.98 -15.20
CA LYS A 145 3.70 1.87 -16.36
C LYS A 145 3.76 3.35 -15.98
N LYS A 146 3.08 3.73 -14.89
CA LYS A 146 3.05 5.10 -14.36
C LYS A 146 4.18 5.39 -13.36
N GLY A 147 5.06 4.43 -13.10
CA GLY A 147 6.21 4.58 -12.22
C GLY A 147 5.89 4.41 -10.73
N TYR A 148 4.75 3.81 -10.39
CA TYR A 148 4.42 3.45 -9.02
C TYR A 148 5.10 2.15 -8.61
N THR A 149 5.52 2.06 -7.36
CA THR A 149 5.78 0.77 -6.73
C THR A 149 4.46 0.06 -6.43
N VAL A 150 4.44 -1.26 -6.50
CA VAL A 150 3.22 -2.03 -6.23
C VAL A 150 3.47 -3.01 -5.10
N ARG A 151 2.63 -2.94 -4.08
CA ARG A 151 2.61 -3.87 -2.95
C ARG A 151 1.27 -4.62 -2.92
N ILE A 152 1.33 -5.93 -2.76
CA ILE A 152 0.15 -6.78 -2.64
C ILE A 152 0.06 -7.26 -1.20
N ILE A 153 -1.03 -6.92 -0.50
CA ILE A 153 -1.28 -7.33 0.88
C ILE A 153 -2.39 -8.37 0.87
N CYS A 154 -2.04 -9.58 1.33
CA CYS A 154 -2.98 -10.68 1.40
C CYS A 154 -3.51 -10.83 2.84
N MET A 155 -4.80 -10.54 3.03
CA MET A 155 -5.50 -10.79 4.29
C MET A 155 -5.94 -12.25 4.36
N ALA A 156 -4.99 -13.13 4.66
CA ALA A 156 -5.27 -14.52 4.98
C ALA A 156 -5.80 -14.57 6.42
N ALA A 157 -7.03 -14.15 6.64
CA ALA A 157 -7.68 -14.37 7.94
C ALA A 157 -7.64 -15.85 8.21
N GLY A 158 -6.83 -16.26 9.20
CA GLY A 158 -6.76 -17.59 9.83
C GLY A 158 -7.70 -18.70 9.34
N LEU A 159 -7.83 -18.89 8.02
CA LEU A 159 -8.69 -19.86 7.37
C LEU A 159 -8.08 -21.26 7.49
N HIS A 160 -7.67 -21.62 8.72
CA HIS A 160 -7.08 -22.92 8.97
C HIS A 160 -8.11 -23.97 9.43
N ASP A 161 -9.36 -23.53 9.69
CA ASP A 161 -10.42 -24.43 10.15
C ASP A 161 -11.82 -23.98 9.66
N GLU A 162 -12.81 -24.90 9.75
CA GLU A 162 -14.20 -24.63 9.40
C GLU A 162 -14.84 -23.51 10.25
N THR A 163 -14.37 -23.30 11.47
CA THR A 163 -14.89 -22.29 12.39
C THR A 163 -14.58 -20.89 11.88
N SER A 164 -13.37 -20.70 11.37
CA SER A 164 -12.94 -19.43 10.78
C SER A 164 -13.72 -19.09 9.50
N VAL A 165 -14.01 -20.09 8.67
CA VAL A 165 -14.83 -19.93 7.45
C VAL A 165 -16.26 -19.54 7.79
N LYS A 166 -16.87 -20.19 8.80
CA LYS A 166 -18.22 -19.85 9.26
C LYS A 166 -18.30 -18.44 9.82
N ALA A 167 -17.33 -18.05 10.65
CA ALA A 167 -17.27 -16.69 11.22
C ALA A 167 -17.16 -15.60 10.14
N LEU A 168 -16.44 -15.87 9.05
CA LEU A 168 -16.38 -14.94 7.90
C LEU A 168 -17.71 -14.87 7.15
N ALA A 169 -18.36 -16.03 6.94
CA ALA A 169 -19.67 -16.09 6.28
C ALA A 169 -20.76 -15.36 7.10
N GLU A 170 -20.74 -15.50 8.42
CA GLU A 170 -21.66 -14.80 9.32
C GLU A 170 -21.46 -13.28 9.28
N ARG A 171 -20.22 -12.78 9.26
CA ARG A 171 -19.95 -11.34 9.12
C ARG A 171 -20.48 -10.77 7.80
N ASN A 172 -20.45 -11.55 6.73
CA ASN A 172 -20.96 -11.12 5.42
C ASN A 172 -22.47 -11.25 5.27
N SER A 173 -23.16 -12.01 6.14
CA SER A 173 -24.63 -12.15 6.09
C SER A 173 -25.38 -10.95 6.65
N HIS A 174 -24.68 -9.99 7.27
CA HIS A 174 -25.24 -8.80 7.91
C HIS A 174 -24.92 -7.49 7.15
N GLY A 175 -24.29 -7.61 5.94
CA GLY A 175 -24.00 -6.49 5.06
C GLY A 175 -24.92 -6.45 3.85
#